data_207fd44e05bd12b7344c9dbff3447f96
#
_entry.id   207fd44e05bd12b7344c9dbff3447f96
#
_cell.length_a   1.000
_cell.length_b   1.000
_cell.length_c   1.000
_cell.angle_alpha   90.00
_cell.angle_beta   90.00
_cell.angle_gamma   90.00
#
_symmetry.space_group_name_H-M   'P 1'
#
loop_
_entity.id
_entity.type
_entity.pdbx_description
1 polymer ?
#
loop_
_entity_poly.entity_id
_entity_poly.type
_entity_poly.pdbx_seq_one_letter_code
_entity_poly.pdbx_strand_id
1 'polypeptide(L)'
;MLFRSKAELIMSQLVYFFKELAVLYLIALAGYIAKKYGVFSKEADKTLTQLILYITLPALILFSLDFPFSTSLLKDFGILIFLSVFSLGIACIIAYVISRKSNLCEERKGVYQGLVIFGNQGFLGYAICQVLFQAEGIMYAAVFNLFYLALIWTYGIYIIANNTMSFSWKMIILNPGTIATSVGLIMFFLPVGWPQTLSDFFETIGMPTTPLSMLLIGSIIADL
;
A
#
# COMPACT_ATOMS: atom_id res chain seq x y z
N MET A 1 13.89 -36.80 -5.78
CA MET A 1 12.58 -36.55 -5.11
C MET A 1 12.46 -35.12 -4.58
N LEU A 2 13.44 -34.55 -3.92
CA LEU A 2 13.43 -33.18 -3.36
C LEU A 2 13.25 -32.05 -4.40
N PHE A 3 13.80 -32.17 -5.60
CA PHE A 3 13.65 -31.15 -6.66
C PHE A 3 12.25 -31.08 -7.26
N ARG A 4 11.54 -32.21 -7.34
CA ARG A 4 10.16 -32.28 -7.85
C ARG A 4 9.19 -31.60 -6.88
N SER A 5 9.39 -31.78 -5.60
CA SER A 5 8.64 -31.13 -4.51
C SER A 5 8.79 -29.59 -4.52
N LYS A 6 10.02 -29.07 -4.73
CA LYS A 6 10.26 -27.62 -4.84
C LYS A 6 9.63 -27.00 -6.08
N ALA A 7 9.68 -27.67 -7.23
CA ALA A 7 9.05 -27.19 -8.46
C ALA A 7 7.51 -27.14 -8.34
N GLU A 8 6.91 -28.17 -7.73
CA GLU A 8 5.46 -28.21 -7.46
C GLU A 8 5.05 -27.11 -6.48
N LEU A 9 5.86 -26.82 -5.46
CA LEU A 9 5.63 -25.73 -4.52
C LEU A 9 5.69 -24.37 -5.22
N ILE A 10 6.72 -24.11 -6.03
CA ILE A 10 6.85 -22.86 -6.78
C ILE A 10 5.66 -22.69 -7.76
N MET A 11 5.25 -23.76 -8.44
CA MET A 11 4.13 -23.71 -9.34
C MET A 11 2.82 -23.38 -8.62
N SER A 12 2.56 -23.98 -7.47
CA SER A 12 1.38 -23.68 -6.66
C SER A 12 1.37 -22.22 -6.16
N GLN A 13 2.53 -21.68 -5.78
CA GLN A 13 2.70 -20.28 -5.37
C GLN A 13 2.44 -19.31 -6.52
N LEU A 14 2.93 -19.61 -7.73
CA LEU A 14 2.67 -18.83 -8.93
C LEU A 14 1.18 -18.84 -9.31
N VAL A 15 0.54 -20.01 -9.27
CA VAL A 15 -0.90 -20.14 -9.53
C VAL A 15 -1.71 -19.31 -8.52
N TYR A 16 -1.36 -19.39 -7.23
CA TYR A 16 -2.01 -18.59 -6.20
C TYR A 16 -1.84 -17.09 -6.46
N PHE A 17 -0.62 -16.65 -6.77
CA PHE A 17 -0.33 -15.26 -7.12
C PHE A 17 -1.16 -14.74 -8.30
N PHE A 18 -1.21 -15.49 -9.41
CA PHE A 18 -2.01 -15.10 -10.57
C PHE A 18 -3.51 -15.10 -10.27
N LYS A 19 -3.97 -16.00 -9.41
CA LYS A 19 -5.37 -16.02 -8.95
C LYS A 19 -5.71 -14.76 -8.18
N GLU A 20 -4.89 -14.35 -7.20
CA GLU A 20 -5.11 -13.13 -6.43
C GLU A 20 -5.07 -11.89 -7.33
N LEU A 21 -4.12 -11.84 -8.26
CA LEU A 21 -4.03 -10.77 -9.25
C LEU A 21 -5.30 -10.71 -10.12
N ALA A 22 -5.78 -11.85 -10.60
CA ALA A 22 -7.00 -11.92 -11.39
C ALA A 22 -8.23 -11.45 -10.60
N VAL A 23 -8.34 -11.79 -9.31
CA VAL A 23 -9.42 -11.30 -8.44
C VAL A 23 -9.39 -9.77 -8.35
N LEU A 24 -8.22 -9.16 -8.16
CA LEU A 24 -8.09 -7.70 -8.13
C LEU A 24 -8.55 -7.04 -9.44
N TYR A 25 -8.15 -7.60 -10.59
CA TYR A 25 -8.58 -7.09 -11.89
C TYR A 25 -10.08 -7.32 -12.15
N LEU A 26 -10.66 -8.41 -11.69
CA LEU A 26 -12.11 -8.65 -11.79
C LEU A 26 -12.90 -7.64 -10.95
N ILE A 27 -12.40 -7.27 -9.77
CA ILE A 27 -13.01 -6.22 -8.94
C ILE A 27 -12.93 -4.86 -9.67
N ALA A 28 -11.77 -4.54 -10.27
CA ALA A 28 -11.65 -3.31 -11.06
C ALA A 28 -12.59 -3.32 -12.27
N LEU A 29 -12.71 -4.45 -12.97
CA LEU A 29 -13.66 -4.63 -14.07
C LEU A 29 -15.12 -4.44 -13.60
N ALA A 30 -15.47 -4.95 -12.44
CA ALA A 30 -16.79 -4.72 -11.85
C ALA A 30 -17.06 -3.23 -11.60
N GLY A 31 -16.06 -2.49 -11.09
CA GLY A 31 -16.13 -1.02 -10.92
C GLY A 31 -16.32 -0.30 -12.25
N TYR A 32 -15.57 -0.71 -13.29
CA TYR A 32 -15.71 -0.18 -14.65
C TYR A 32 -17.12 -0.40 -15.20
N ILE A 33 -17.63 -1.62 -15.09
CA ILE A 33 -18.97 -1.98 -15.53
C ILE A 33 -20.02 -1.17 -14.75
N ALA A 34 -19.94 -1.10 -13.43
CA ALA A 34 -20.85 -0.35 -12.58
C ALA A 34 -20.91 1.13 -12.97
N LYS A 35 -19.77 1.74 -13.34
CA LYS A 35 -19.72 3.11 -13.86
C LYS A 35 -20.44 3.25 -15.19
N LYS A 36 -20.18 2.36 -16.14
CA LYS A 36 -20.83 2.37 -17.47
C LYS A 36 -22.35 2.20 -17.39
N TYR A 37 -22.84 1.47 -16.39
CA TYR A 37 -24.28 1.31 -16.12
C TYR A 37 -24.87 2.41 -15.20
N GLY A 38 -24.08 3.44 -14.85
CA GLY A 38 -24.57 4.58 -14.07
C GLY A 38 -24.73 4.31 -12.57
N VAL A 39 -24.25 3.17 -12.07
CA VAL A 39 -24.24 2.85 -10.60
C VAL A 39 -23.30 3.79 -9.87
N PHE A 40 -22.12 4.08 -10.45
CA PHE A 40 -21.19 5.06 -9.92
C PHE A 40 -21.31 6.39 -10.65
N SER A 41 -21.69 7.45 -9.92
CA SER A 41 -21.61 8.84 -10.36
C SER A 41 -20.25 9.44 -9.96
N LYS A 42 -19.95 10.65 -10.43
CA LYS A 42 -18.74 11.38 -9.99
C LYS A 42 -18.77 11.69 -8.49
N GLU A 43 -19.95 11.94 -7.95
CA GLU A 43 -20.16 12.14 -6.51
C GLU A 43 -19.92 10.85 -5.72
N ALA A 44 -20.34 9.70 -6.25
CA ALA A 44 -20.09 8.40 -5.66
C ALA A 44 -18.57 8.09 -5.64
N ASP A 45 -17.84 8.36 -6.73
CA ASP A 45 -16.39 8.20 -6.79
C ASP A 45 -15.68 9.08 -5.75
N LYS A 46 -16.13 10.32 -5.58
CA LYS A 46 -15.61 11.25 -4.56
C LYS A 46 -15.87 10.73 -3.15
N THR A 47 -17.09 10.26 -2.89
CA THR A 47 -17.47 9.71 -1.58
C THR A 47 -16.68 8.45 -1.27
N LEU A 48 -16.52 7.55 -2.24
CA LEU A 48 -15.73 6.35 -2.11
C LEU A 48 -14.25 6.66 -1.86
N THR A 49 -13.70 7.65 -2.57
CA THR A 49 -12.34 8.15 -2.32
C THR A 49 -12.18 8.65 -0.89
N GLN A 50 -13.13 9.43 -0.38
CA GLN A 50 -13.09 9.94 0.98
C GLN A 50 -13.23 8.80 2.01
N LEU A 51 -14.13 7.86 1.80
CA LEU A 51 -14.29 6.68 2.65
C LEU A 51 -12.96 5.90 2.76
N ILE A 52 -12.32 5.67 1.62
CA ILE A 52 -11.03 4.96 1.58
C ILE A 52 -9.97 5.76 2.32
N LEU A 53 -9.76 7.02 1.98
CA LEU A 53 -8.63 7.80 2.50
C LEU A 53 -8.78 8.19 3.97
N TYR A 54 -10.01 8.42 4.45
CA TYR A 54 -10.24 8.93 5.81
C TYR A 54 -10.66 7.87 6.82
N ILE A 55 -11.14 6.71 6.37
CA ILE A 55 -11.68 5.68 7.25
C ILE A 55 -10.95 4.35 7.04
N THR A 56 -11.13 3.71 5.87
CA THR A 56 -10.70 2.32 5.73
C THR A 56 -9.17 2.17 5.61
N LEU A 57 -8.49 3.05 4.89
CA LEU A 57 -7.03 3.02 4.78
C LEU A 57 -6.31 3.31 6.09
N PRO A 58 -6.67 4.33 6.89
CA PRO A 58 -6.12 4.51 8.22
C PRO A 58 -6.33 3.28 9.14
N ALA A 59 -7.51 2.68 9.11
CA ALA A 59 -7.79 1.47 9.88
C ALA A 59 -6.91 0.30 9.42
N LEU A 60 -6.74 0.11 8.10
CA LEU A 60 -5.86 -0.92 7.56
C LEU A 60 -4.41 -0.71 7.99
N ILE A 61 -3.91 0.54 7.99
CA ILE A 61 -2.56 0.87 8.44
C ILE A 61 -2.38 0.51 9.91
N LEU A 62 -3.33 0.90 10.78
CA LEU A 62 -3.28 0.60 12.22
C LEU A 62 -3.31 -0.90 12.48
N PHE A 63 -4.16 -1.65 11.79
CA PHE A 63 -4.21 -3.11 11.85
C PHE A 63 -2.91 -3.75 11.37
N SER A 64 -2.35 -3.27 10.24
CA SER A 64 -1.11 -3.83 9.67
C SER A 64 0.11 -3.67 10.58
N LEU A 65 0.06 -2.74 11.53
CA LEU A 65 1.14 -2.48 12.48
C LEU A 65 0.87 -3.12 13.86
N ASP A 66 -0.26 -3.84 14.02
CA ASP A 66 -0.65 -4.54 15.24
C ASP A 66 -0.07 -5.96 15.26
N PHE A 67 1.22 -6.05 15.53
CA PHE A 67 1.85 -7.33 15.80
C PHE A 67 2.89 -7.22 16.92
N PRO A 68 3.11 -8.31 17.68
CA PRO A 68 3.92 -8.25 18.88
C PRO A 68 5.39 -7.98 18.53
N PHE A 69 5.93 -6.93 19.14
CA PHE A 69 7.35 -6.62 19.07
C PHE A 69 8.15 -7.66 19.85
N SER A 70 9.18 -8.24 19.22
CA SER A 70 10.11 -9.18 19.87
C SER A 70 11.55 -8.68 19.72
N THR A 71 12.28 -8.68 20.82
CA THR A 71 13.71 -8.31 20.81
C THR A 71 14.58 -9.27 20.00
N SER A 72 14.16 -10.53 19.83
CA SER A 72 14.85 -11.52 18.99
C SER A 72 14.79 -11.15 17.50
N LEU A 73 13.76 -10.41 17.08
CA LEU A 73 13.53 -9.97 15.70
C LEU A 73 14.20 -8.63 15.38
N LEU A 74 14.74 -7.92 16.37
CA LEU A 74 15.35 -6.59 16.16
C LEU A 74 16.42 -6.57 15.07
N LYS A 75 17.26 -7.60 15.01
CA LYS A 75 18.33 -7.69 14.00
C LYS A 75 17.73 -7.86 12.60
N ASP A 76 16.76 -8.75 12.45
CA ASP A 76 16.10 -9.02 11.17
C ASP A 76 15.29 -7.80 10.73
N PHE A 77 14.62 -7.13 11.66
CA PHE A 77 13.92 -5.86 11.41
C PHE A 77 14.86 -4.74 10.96
N GLY A 78 16.05 -4.64 11.60
CA GLY A 78 17.08 -3.70 11.17
C GLY A 78 17.51 -3.93 9.73
N ILE A 79 17.71 -5.18 9.33
CA ILE A 79 18.06 -5.56 7.95
C ILE A 79 16.91 -5.25 7.00
N LEU A 80 15.67 -5.58 7.36
CA LEU A 80 14.50 -5.32 6.52
C LEU A 80 14.26 -3.83 6.32
N ILE A 81 14.39 -3.01 7.36
CA ILE A 81 14.29 -1.55 7.25
C ILE A 81 15.41 -1.01 6.35
N PHE A 82 16.65 -1.48 6.54
CA PHE A 82 17.76 -1.09 5.68
C PHE A 82 17.48 -1.43 4.21
N LEU A 83 17.02 -2.66 3.93
CA LEU A 83 16.65 -3.09 2.57
C LEU A 83 15.48 -2.26 2.00
N SER A 84 14.51 -1.88 2.82
CA SER A 84 13.40 -1.01 2.42
C SER A 84 13.91 0.38 2.03
N VAL A 85 14.72 1.00 2.88
CA VAL A 85 15.33 2.32 2.61
C VAL A 85 16.19 2.26 1.35
N PHE A 86 17.01 1.22 1.21
CA PHE A 86 17.90 1.05 0.06
C PHE A 86 17.12 0.86 -1.25
N SER A 87 16.14 -0.04 -1.28
CA SER A 87 15.35 -0.34 -2.48
C SER A 87 14.47 0.85 -2.90
N LEU A 88 13.81 1.50 -1.95
CA LEU A 88 13.00 2.70 -2.22
C LEU A 88 13.88 3.89 -2.58
N GLY A 89 15.06 4.03 -1.99
CA GLY A 89 16.06 5.03 -2.38
C GLY A 89 16.49 4.88 -3.84
N ILE A 90 16.79 3.65 -4.25
CA ILE A 90 17.10 3.35 -5.67
C ILE A 90 15.89 3.67 -6.56
N ALA A 91 14.69 3.26 -6.17
CA ALA A 91 13.47 3.55 -6.93
C ALA A 91 13.26 5.07 -7.10
N CYS A 92 13.49 5.87 -6.04
CA CYS A 92 13.44 7.33 -6.11
C CYS A 92 14.45 7.90 -7.11
N ILE A 93 15.70 7.43 -7.07
CA ILE A 93 16.76 7.90 -8.00
C ILE A 93 16.39 7.54 -9.44
N ILE A 94 15.97 6.30 -9.70
CA ILE A 94 15.57 5.83 -11.03
C ILE A 94 14.37 6.65 -11.54
N ALA A 95 13.32 6.80 -10.72
CA ALA A 95 12.14 7.57 -11.08
C ALA A 95 12.47 9.02 -11.39
N TYR A 96 13.34 9.65 -10.59
CA TYR A 96 13.80 11.02 -10.82
C TYR A 96 14.58 11.15 -12.15
N VAL A 97 15.55 10.26 -12.39
CA VAL A 97 16.37 10.29 -13.62
C VAL A 97 15.51 10.07 -14.87
N ILE A 98 14.60 9.09 -14.84
CA ILE A 98 13.74 8.81 -16.00
C ILE A 98 12.75 9.96 -16.22
N SER A 99 12.14 10.50 -15.16
CA SER A 99 11.20 11.60 -15.30
C SER A 99 11.86 12.87 -15.85
N ARG A 100 13.10 13.13 -15.49
CA ARG A 100 13.87 14.26 -16.03
C ARG A 100 14.21 14.11 -17.52
N LYS A 101 14.43 12.87 -17.97
CA LYS A 101 14.72 12.56 -19.38
C LYS A 101 13.46 12.40 -20.23
N SER A 102 12.30 12.30 -19.61
CA SER A 102 11.02 12.15 -20.31
C SER A 102 10.52 13.50 -20.84
N ASN A 103 9.79 13.47 -21.95
CA ASN A 103 9.10 14.64 -22.51
C ASN A 103 7.78 14.94 -21.83
N LEU A 104 7.61 14.53 -20.56
CA LEU A 104 6.41 14.80 -19.78
C LEU A 104 6.39 16.26 -19.34
N CYS A 105 5.19 16.87 -19.32
CA CYS A 105 5.02 18.17 -18.71
C CYS A 105 5.30 18.09 -17.19
N GLU A 106 5.72 19.19 -16.58
CA GLU A 106 6.15 19.23 -15.18
C GLU A 106 5.07 18.67 -14.22
N GLU A 107 3.79 18.94 -14.50
CA GLU A 107 2.66 18.44 -13.72
C GLU A 107 2.54 16.92 -13.71
N ARG A 108 2.92 16.25 -14.79
CA ARG A 108 2.87 14.78 -14.91
C ARG A 108 4.11 14.09 -14.39
N LYS A 109 5.24 14.79 -14.27
CA LYS A 109 6.50 14.20 -13.76
C LYS A 109 6.36 13.67 -12.35
N GLY A 110 5.70 14.43 -11.47
CA GLY A 110 5.47 14.01 -10.08
C GLY A 110 4.59 12.77 -9.98
N VAL A 111 3.51 12.73 -10.75
CA VAL A 111 2.62 11.55 -10.82
C VAL A 111 3.37 10.34 -11.37
N TYR A 112 4.17 10.51 -12.42
CA TYR A 112 5.00 9.45 -12.99
C TYR A 112 6.01 8.91 -11.98
N GLN A 113 6.71 9.79 -11.25
CA GLN A 113 7.62 9.37 -10.18
C GLN A 113 6.86 8.59 -9.09
N GLY A 114 5.69 9.09 -8.66
CA GLY A 114 4.85 8.40 -7.69
C GLY A 114 4.47 6.99 -8.12
N LEU A 115 4.08 6.80 -9.37
CA LEU A 115 3.73 5.49 -9.93
C LEU A 115 4.93 4.52 -10.00
N VAL A 116 6.14 5.03 -10.26
CA VAL A 116 7.37 4.21 -10.30
C VAL A 116 7.82 3.82 -8.90
N ILE A 117 7.75 4.74 -7.93
CA ILE A 117 8.25 4.52 -6.57
C ILE A 117 7.26 3.72 -5.74
N PHE A 118 5.97 4.12 -5.81
CA PHE A 118 4.90 3.61 -4.96
C PHE A 118 4.02 2.62 -5.73
N GLY A 119 4.59 1.46 -6.05
CA GLY A 119 3.82 0.35 -6.63
C GLY A 119 2.86 -0.29 -5.61
N ASN A 120 2.10 -1.29 -6.04
CA ASN A 120 1.16 -2.02 -5.18
C ASN A 120 1.88 -2.98 -4.22
N GLN A 121 2.81 -2.46 -3.42
CA GLN A 121 3.60 -3.25 -2.47
C GLN A 121 2.75 -3.69 -1.26
N GLY A 122 1.76 -2.87 -0.88
CA GLY A 122 0.87 -3.16 0.22
C GLY A 122 0.05 -4.44 -0.02
N PHE A 123 -0.66 -4.55 -1.13
CA PHE A 123 -1.54 -5.71 -1.35
C PHE A 123 -0.82 -6.86 -2.02
N LEU A 124 -0.11 -6.59 -3.11
CA LEU A 124 0.59 -7.62 -3.86
C LEU A 124 1.80 -8.17 -3.09
N GLY A 125 2.54 -7.29 -2.43
CA GLY A 125 3.69 -7.66 -1.62
C GLY A 125 3.30 -8.56 -0.45
N TYR A 126 2.25 -8.23 0.29
CA TYR A 126 1.74 -9.07 1.39
C TYR A 126 1.29 -10.45 0.88
N ALA A 127 0.52 -10.49 -0.21
CA ALA A 127 0.07 -11.77 -0.78
C ALA A 127 1.24 -12.66 -1.17
N ILE A 128 2.26 -12.12 -1.83
CA ILE A 128 3.47 -12.86 -2.21
C ILE A 128 4.21 -13.36 -0.96
N CYS A 129 4.43 -12.49 0.02
CA CYS A 129 5.14 -12.85 1.26
C CYS A 129 4.38 -13.92 2.04
N GLN A 130 3.04 -13.83 2.10
CA GLN A 130 2.21 -14.84 2.74
C GLN A 130 2.33 -16.20 2.05
N VAL A 131 2.36 -16.22 0.72
CA VAL A 131 2.50 -17.46 -0.05
C VAL A 131 3.89 -18.07 0.11
N LEU A 132 4.94 -17.24 0.13
CA LEU A 132 6.33 -17.71 0.18
C LEU A 132 6.79 -18.08 1.60
N PHE A 133 6.38 -17.30 2.61
CA PHE A 133 6.90 -17.38 3.97
C PHE A 133 5.80 -17.56 5.03
N GLN A 134 4.54 -17.74 4.62
CA GLN A 134 3.38 -17.91 5.50
C GLN A 134 3.20 -16.72 6.48
N ALA A 135 2.88 -17.00 7.75
CA ALA A 135 2.67 -15.95 8.76
C ALA A 135 3.91 -15.07 9.00
N GLU A 136 5.12 -15.65 8.97
CA GLU A 136 6.37 -14.90 9.09
C GLU A 136 6.55 -13.92 7.92
N GLY A 137 6.11 -14.30 6.72
CA GLY A 137 6.17 -13.45 5.55
C GLY A 137 5.31 -12.18 5.68
N ILE A 138 4.14 -12.29 6.30
CA ILE A 138 3.29 -11.12 6.57
C ILE A 138 4.01 -10.15 7.51
N MET A 139 4.63 -10.66 8.58
CA MET A 139 5.39 -9.85 9.52
C MET A 139 6.58 -9.15 8.84
N TYR A 140 7.36 -9.86 8.03
CA TYR A 140 8.49 -9.29 7.29
C TYR A 140 8.03 -8.23 6.28
N ALA A 141 6.94 -8.49 5.56
CA ALA A 141 6.35 -7.52 4.66
C ALA A 141 5.87 -6.27 5.40
N ALA A 142 5.28 -6.42 6.59
CA ALA A 142 4.84 -5.30 7.41
C ALA A 142 6.03 -4.43 7.83
N VAL A 143 7.09 -5.02 8.36
CA VAL A 143 8.31 -4.29 8.75
C VAL A 143 8.94 -3.58 7.54
N PHE A 144 9.05 -4.27 6.40
CA PHE A 144 9.56 -3.67 5.17
C PHE A 144 8.70 -2.47 4.73
N ASN A 145 7.39 -2.57 4.86
CA ASN A 145 6.44 -1.53 4.49
C ASN A 145 6.40 -0.33 5.47
N LEU A 146 7.00 -0.39 6.66
CA LEU A 146 7.03 0.76 7.58
C LEU A 146 7.64 1.99 6.92
N PHE A 147 8.80 1.84 6.29
CA PHE A 147 9.46 2.95 5.60
C PHE A 147 8.69 3.37 4.34
N TYR A 148 8.11 2.41 3.61
CA TYR A 148 7.24 2.71 2.46
C TYR A 148 6.05 3.59 2.86
N LEU A 149 5.36 3.25 3.95
CA LEU A 149 4.23 4.05 4.47
C LEU A 149 4.68 5.45 4.89
N ALA A 150 5.79 5.56 5.61
CA ALA A 150 6.34 6.87 5.96
C ALA A 150 6.70 7.69 4.72
N LEU A 151 7.32 7.05 3.71
CA LEU A 151 7.77 7.71 2.49
C LEU A 151 6.60 8.15 1.59
N ILE A 152 5.56 7.33 1.43
CA ILE A 152 4.40 7.67 0.59
C ILE A 152 3.62 8.86 1.15
N TRP A 153 3.46 8.93 2.48
CA TRP A 153 2.73 10.01 3.14
C TRP A 153 3.55 11.29 3.33
N THR A 154 4.85 11.26 3.10
CA THR A 154 5.73 12.44 3.15
C THR A 154 6.19 12.82 1.75
N TYR A 155 7.18 12.12 1.22
CA TYR A 155 7.75 12.37 -0.10
C TYR A 155 6.75 12.15 -1.25
N GLY A 156 5.90 11.12 -1.14
CA GLY A 156 4.86 10.83 -2.15
C GLY A 156 3.90 12.00 -2.32
N ILE A 157 3.37 12.55 -1.22
CA ILE A 157 2.51 13.74 -1.27
C ILE A 157 3.29 14.92 -1.87
N TYR A 158 4.55 15.13 -1.46
CA TYR A 158 5.38 16.23 -1.94
C TYR A 158 5.56 16.20 -3.46
N ILE A 159 5.90 15.04 -4.05
CA ILE A 159 6.13 14.93 -5.50
C ILE A 159 4.83 15.03 -6.31
N ILE A 160 3.71 14.52 -5.80
CA ILE A 160 2.42 14.54 -6.49
C ILE A 160 1.77 15.93 -6.42
N ALA A 161 1.94 16.65 -5.32
CA ALA A 161 1.43 18.02 -5.16
C ALA A 161 2.09 19.06 -6.08
N ASN A 162 3.17 18.70 -6.73
CA ASN A 162 3.97 19.36 -7.77
C ASN A 162 3.60 20.82 -8.04
N ASN A 163 4.09 21.76 -7.23
CA ASN A 163 4.07 23.22 -7.42
C ASN A 163 2.71 23.90 -7.59
N THR A 164 1.61 23.20 -7.73
CA THR A 164 0.26 23.79 -7.87
C THR A 164 -0.39 24.07 -6.53
N MET A 165 0.06 23.43 -5.47
CA MET A 165 -0.33 23.71 -4.09
C MET A 165 0.89 24.25 -3.34
N SER A 166 0.73 25.34 -2.61
CA SER A 166 1.73 25.81 -1.67
C SER A 166 2.01 24.65 -0.68
N PHE A 167 3.23 24.09 -0.76
CA PHE A 167 3.67 23.02 0.12
C PHE A 167 3.47 23.42 1.57
N SER A 168 2.62 22.71 2.28
CA SER A 168 2.36 22.95 3.69
C SER A 168 2.68 21.69 4.49
N TRP A 169 3.65 21.78 5.38
CA TRP A 169 3.95 20.73 6.35
C TRP A 169 2.72 20.28 7.14
N LYS A 170 1.77 21.21 7.39
CA LYS A 170 0.51 20.90 8.05
C LYS A 170 -0.32 19.90 7.26
N MET A 171 -0.32 19.99 5.93
CA MET A 171 -1.07 19.08 5.05
C MET A 171 -0.53 17.65 5.12
N ILE A 172 0.80 17.49 5.23
CA ILE A 172 1.43 16.18 5.39
C ILE A 172 1.15 15.60 6.77
N ILE A 173 1.38 16.40 7.83
CA ILE A 173 1.24 15.94 9.22
C ILE A 173 -0.22 15.61 9.56
N LEU A 174 -1.18 16.39 9.05
CA LEU A 174 -2.61 16.21 9.31
C LEU A 174 -3.27 15.22 8.34
N ASN A 175 -2.53 14.62 7.43
CA ASN A 175 -3.07 13.59 6.56
C ASN A 175 -3.43 12.34 7.38
N PRO A 176 -4.65 11.77 7.21
CA PRO A 176 -5.10 10.60 7.98
C PRO A 176 -4.14 9.40 7.91
N GLY A 177 -3.55 9.15 6.73
CA GLY A 177 -2.56 8.10 6.55
C GLY A 177 -1.26 8.37 7.33
N THR A 178 -0.78 9.63 7.36
CA THR A 178 0.40 10.00 8.15
C THR A 178 0.13 9.84 9.64
N ILE A 179 -1.04 10.27 10.12
CA ILE A 179 -1.44 10.12 11.52
C ILE A 179 -1.52 8.63 11.87
N ALA A 180 -2.23 7.83 11.07
CA ALA A 180 -2.36 6.40 11.30
C ALA A 180 -1.00 5.68 11.30
N THR A 181 -0.11 6.03 10.36
CA THR A 181 1.25 5.48 10.31
C THR A 181 2.04 5.87 11.56
N SER A 182 1.97 7.13 11.98
CA SER A 182 2.70 7.60 13.18
C SER A 182 2.19 6.91 14.45
N VAL A 183 0.87 6.82 14.62
CA VAL A 183 0.24 6.14 15.77
C VAL A 183 0.56 4.65 15.74
N GLY A 184 0.42 3.99 14.59
CA GLY A 184 0.74 2.57 14.43
C GLY A 184 2.21 2.27 14.71
N LEU A 185 3.14 3.13 14.25
CA LEU A 185 4.57 3.00 14.56
C LEU A 185 4.84 3.16 16.07
N ILE A 186 4.21 4.13 16.72
CA ILE A 186 4.34 4.30 18.19
C ILE A 186 3.87 3.04 18.89
N MET A 187 2.69 2.53 18.53
CA MET A 187 2.16 1.29 19.12
C MET A 187 3.05 0.07 18.84
N PHE A 188 3.58 -0.05 17.62
CA PHE A 188 4.51 -1.10 17.26
C PHE A 188 5.79 -1.14 18.13
N PHE A 189 6.35 0.04 18.48
CA PHE A 189 7.54 0.11 19.34
C PHE A 189 7.23 0.00 20.84
N LEU A 190 5.95 0.11 21.23
CA LEU A 190 5.54 -0.13 22.60
C LEU A 190 5.32 -1.63 22.84
N PRO A 191 5.68 -2.16 24.02
CA PRO A 191 5.44 -3.57 24.35
C PRO A 191 3.96 -3.86 24.66
N VAL A 192 3.06 -3.05 24.15
CA VAL A 192 1.61 -3.11 24.41
C VAL A 192 0.91 -3.09 23.05
N GLY A 193 0.30 -4.22 22.66
CA GLY A 193 -0.56 -4.28 21.48
C GLY A 193 -1.90 -3.57 21.69
N TRP A 194 -2.69 -3.45 20.64
CA TRP A 194 -4.06 -2.97 20.76
C TRP A 194 -4.91 -3.92 21.61
N PRO A 195 -5.86 -3.42 22.42
CA PRO A 195 -6.92 -4.27 22.97
C PRO A 195 -7.59 -5.05 21.83
N GLN A 196 -7.89 -6.34 22.04
CA GLN A 196 -8.42 -7.22 20.98
C GLN A 196 -9.61 -6.59 20.24
N THR A 197 -10.54 -5.97 20.98
CA THR A 197 -11.71 -5.30 20.38
C THR A 197 -11.33 -4.16 19.41
N LEU A 198 -10.23 -3.42 19.68
CA LEU A 198 -9.76 -2.38 18.78
C LEU A 198 -9.03 -2.96 17.58
N SER A 199 -8.27 -4.04 17.76
CA SER A 199 -7.63 -4.76 16.66
C SER A 199 -8.68 -5.33 15.70
N ASP A 200 -9.70 -6.00 16.21
CA ASP A 200 -10.84 -6.54 15.43
C ASP A 200 -11.60 -5.41 14.69
N PHE A 201 -11.77 -4.26 15.35
CA PHE A 201 -12.38 -3.09 14.73
C PHE A 201 -11.53 -2.56 13.56
N PHE A 202 -10.22 -2.40 13.75
CA PHE A 202 -9.32 -1.93 12.69
C PHE A 202 -9.25 -2.94 11.54
N GLU A 203 -9.24 -4.24 11.83
CA GLU A 203 -9.30 -5.30 10.83
C GLU A 203 -10.59 -5.19 10.01
N THR A 204 -11.74 -5.20 10.68
CA THR A 204 -13.06 -5.20 10.02
C THR A 204 -13.26 -3.97 9.13
N ILE A 205 -12.85 -2.79 9.58
CA ILE A 205 -12.95 -1.53 8.81
C ILE A 205 -11.86 -1.42 7.75
N GLY A 206 -10.67 -1.95 8.02
CA GLY A 206 -9.51 -1.84 7.15
C GLY A 206 -9.55 -2.80 5.95
N MET A 207 -9.99 -4.03 6.13
CA MET A 207 -10.00 -5.07 5.09
C MET A 207 -10.72 -4.67 3.79
N PRO A 208 -11.84 -3.94 3.82
CA PRO A 208 -12.51 -3.45 2.61
C PRO A 208 -11.69 -2.46 1.77
N THR A 209 -10.60 -1.89 2.29
CA THR A 209 -9.78 -0.88 1.57
C THR A 209 -9.37 -1.38 0.18
N THR A 210 -8.89 -2.62 0.08
CA THR A 210 -8.43 -3.20 -1.19
C THR A 210 -9.55 -3.32 -2.23
N PRO A 211 -10.67 -4.01 -1.95
CA PRO A 211 -11.73 -4.15 -2.93
C PRO A 211 -12.38 -2.81 -3.27
N LEU A 212 -12.55 -1.90 -2.31
CA LEU A 212 -13.09 -0.57 -2.58
C LEU A 212 -12.16 0.26 -3.46
N SER A 213 -10.85 0.19 -3.24
CA SER A 213 -9.85 0.87 -4.08
C SER A 213 -9.86 0.33 -5.51
N MET A 214 -9.99 -0.99 -5.70
CA MET A 214 -10.06 -1.60 -7.03
C MET A 214 -11.35 -1.22 -7.75
N LEU A 215 -12.49 -1.20 -7.07
CA LEU A 215 -13.76 -0.71 -7.62
C LEU A 215 -13.64 0.75 -8.08
N LEU A 216 -13.03 1.60 -7.24
CA LEU A 216 -12.80 3.00 -7.56
C LEU A 216 -11.87 3.19 -8.77
N ILE A 217 -10.77 2.45 -8.84
CA ILE A 217 -9.85 2.47 -9.98
C ILE A 217 -10.60 2.09 -11.26
N GLY A 218 -11.39 1.03 -11.21
CA GLY A 218 -12.22 0.61 -12.34
C GLY A 218 -13.22 1.68 -12.77
N SER A 219 -13.89 2.33 -11.81
CA SER A 219 -14.81 3.44 -12.08
C SER A 219 -14.09 4.62 -12.76
N ILE A 220 -12.93 5.03 -12.26
CA ILE A 220 -12.14 6.14 -12.83
C ILE A 220 -11.66 5.81 -14.25
N ILE A 221 -11.19 4.59 -14.51
CA ILE A 221 -10.77 4.15 -15.85
C ILE A 221 -11.92 4.21 -16.85
N ALA A 222 -13.16 4.01 -16.41
CA ALA A 222 -14.32 4.09 -17.28
C ALA A 222 -14.64 5.52 -17.77
N ASP A 223 -14.11 6.56 -17.13
CA ASP A 223 -14.24 7.96 -17.53
C ASP A 223 -13.11 8.42 -18.49
N LEU A 224 -12.07 7.58 -18.72
CA LEU A 224 -10.99 7.84 -19.68
C LEU A 224 -11.41 7.44 -21.11
#